data_a4b6f376a8fbf7a855507eb1ab19aec6
#
_entry.id   a4b6f376a8fbf7a855507eb1ab19aec6
#
_cell.length_a   1.000
_cell.length_b   1.000
_cell.length_c   1.000
_cell.angle_alpha   90.00
_cell.angle_beta   90.00
_cell.angle_gamma   90.00
#
_symmetry.space_group_name_H-M   'P 1'
#
loop_
_entity.id
_entity.type
_entity.pdbx_description
1 polymer ?
#
loop_
_entity_poly.entity_id
_entity_poly.type
_entity_poly.pdbx_seq_one_letter_code
_entity_poly.pdbx_strand_id
1 'polypeptide(L)'
;MRILLVEDDDLIGSGLEMSLIQAGYAVDWKRDGYDASMALAAENYGLVILDLGLPGRSGTELLRSLREEGDDTPVLVLTARGTVADRVRGLDAGADDYLAKPFELSEVLARCRALVRRSHGRIQETIVWRDIEVDVTARVVTRNAEPVALTGKEWAILAQLVTHQGVPQPKMRLQDRLYGWNDGVESNTIEVHVSSLRKKLGADLIRTVRGVGYVIEKP
;
A
#
# COMPACT_ATOMS: atom_id res chain seq x y z
N MET A 1 -2.08 -3.85 -0.22
CA MET A 1 -2.68 -2.54 0.10
C MET A 1 -2.65 -1.71 -1.15
N ARG A 2 -3.76 -1.02 -1.47
CA ARG A 2 -3.89 -0.15 -2.64
C ARG A 2 -3.58 1.29 -2.24
N ILE A 3 -2.81 2.00 -3.08
CA ILE A 3 -2.42 3.40 -2.89
C ILE A 3 -2.98 4.20 -4.07
N LEU A 4 -3.60 5.33 -3.79
CA LEU A 4 -3.90 6.33 -4.80
C LEU A 4 -2.72 7.31 -4.89
N LEU A 5 -2.10 7.41 -6.06
CA LEU A 5 -1.09 8.40 -6.39
C LEU A 5 -1.74 9.48 -7.24
N VAL A 6 -1.66 10.75 -6.83
CA VAL A 6 -2.20 11.89 -7.55
C VAL A 6 -1.06 12.87 -7.82
N GLU A 7 -0.57 12.87 -9.05
CA GLU A 7 0.61 13.61 -9.50
C GLU A 7 0.48 13.90 -11.00
N ASP A 8 0.59 15.13 -11.43
CA ASP A 8 0.45 15.54 -12.83
C ASP A 8 1.77 15.47 -13.62
N ASP A 9 2.91 15.53 -12.94
CA ASP A 9 4.23 15.38 -13.58
C ASP A 9 4.50 13.90 -13.92
N ASP A 10 4.67 13.61 -15.21
CA ASP A 10 4.89 12.25 -15.70
C ASP A 10 6.20 11.62 -15.20
N LEU A 11 7.25 12.41 -14.99
CA LEU A 11 8.54 11.90 -14.53
C LEU A 11 8.49 11.53 -13.05
N ILE A 12 7.90 12.39 -12.23
CA ILE A 12 7.72 12.16 -10.80
C ILE A 12 6.74 11.02 -10.58
N GLY A 13 5.59 11.07 -11.24
CA GLY A 13 4.53 10.08 -11.11
C GLY A 13 4.98 8.67 -11.50
N SER A 14 5.65 8.50 -12.66
CA SER A 14 6.17 7.19 -13.07
C SER A 14 7.26 6.65 -12.14
N GLY A 15 8.14 7.51 -11.63
CA GLY A 15 9.15 7.12 -10.65
C GLY A 15 8.56 6.64 -9.34
N LEU A 16 7.53 7.35 -8.83
CA LEU A 16 6.79 6.98 -7.64
C LEU A 16 6.01 5.69 -7.82
N GLU A 17 5.24 5.58 -8.91
CA GLU A 17 4.46 4.38 -9.24
C GLU A 17 5.35 3.13 -9.25
N MET A 18 6.45 3.18 -10.02
CA MET A 18 7.39 2.07 -10.13
C MET A 18 7.97 1.68 -8.75
N SER A 19 8.37 2.65 -7.96
CA SER A 19 8.95 2.41 -6.63
C SER A 19 7.94 1.81 -5.65
N LEU A 20 6.69 2.28 -5.69
CA LEU A 20 5.60 1.76 -4.87
C LEU A 20 5.22 0.33 -5.27
N ILE A 21 5.14 0.04 -6.58
CA ILE A 21 4.88 -1.31 -7.10
C ILE A 21 6.01 -2.26 -6.68
N GLN A 22 7.28 -1.85 -6.82
CA GLN A 22 8.42 -2.64 -6.35
C GLN A 22 8.37 -2.89 -4.84
N ALA A 23 7.87 -1.91 -4.07
CA ALA A 23 7.63 -2.07 -2.65
C ALA A 23 6.39 -2.93 -2.32
N GLY A 24 5.66 -3.46 -3.33
CA GLY A 24 4.54 -4.39 -3.18
C GLY A 24 3.21 -3.73 -2.85
N TYR A 25 3.01 -2.49 -3.27
CA TYR A 25 1.72 -1.83 -3.27
C TYR A 25 1.04 -1.98 -4.63
N ALA A 26 -0.29 -2.06 -4.64
CA ALA A 26 -1.07 -1.79 -5.83
C ALA A 26 -1.23 -0.27 -5.94
N VAL A 27 -1.01 0.30 -7.11
CA VAL A 27 -1.01 1.74 -7.32
C VAL A 27 -2.01 2.10 -8.41
N ASP A 28 -2.90 3.04 -8.09
CA ASP A 28 -3.73 3.71 -9.08
C ASP A 28 -3.21 5.14 -9.21
N TRP A 29 -2.67 5.48 -10.38
CA TRP A 29 -2.13 6.81 -10.64
C TRP A 29 -3.14 7.67 -11.40
N LYS A 30 -3.44 8.85 -10.85
CA LYS A 30 -4.30 9.90 -11.43
C LYS A 30 -3.49 11.17 -11.61
N ARG A 31 -3.78 11.90 -12.71
CA ARG A 31 -3.03 13.11 -13.09
C ARG A 31 -3.76 14.40 -12.76
N ASP A 32 -4.99 14.33 -12.34
CA ASP A 32 -5.79 15.48 -11.95
C ASP A 32 -6.72 15.20 -10.78
N GLY A 33 -7.23 16.26 -10.14
CA GLY A 33 -8.04 16.15 -8.95
C GLY A 33 -9.47 15.64 -9.20
N TYR A 34 -9.99 15.73 -10.43
CA TYR A 34 -11.32 15.19 -10.75
C TYR A 34 -11.29 13.67 -10.85
N ASP A 35 -10.31 13.15 -11.62
CA ASP A 35 -10.10 11.70 -11.74
C ASP A 35 -9.76 11.08 -10.39
N ALA A 36 -9.00 11.78 -9.55
CA ALA A 36 -8.71 11.36 -8.19
C ALA A 36 -9.96 11.30 -7.31
N SER A 37 -10.87 12.29 -7.41
CA SER A 37 -12.16 12.27 -6.71
C SER A 37 -13.02 11.08 -7.13
N MET A 38 -13.09 10.78 -8.43
CA MET A 38 -13.84 9.64 -8.93
C MET A 38 -13.25 8.31 -8.44
N ALA A 39 -11.93 8.20 -8.38
CA ALA A 39 -11.26 7.02 -7.87
C ALA A 39 -11.55 6.80 -6.37
N LEU A 40 -11.50 7.87 -5.56
CA LEU A 40 -11.83 7.82 -4.12
C LEU A 40 -13.29 7.43 -3.86
N ALA A 41 -14.22 7.88 -4.71
CA ALA A 41 -15.61 7.49 -4.59
C ALA A 41 -15.90 6.04 -5.01
N ALA A 42 -15.06 5.44 -5.87
CA ALA A 42 -15.25 4.10 -6.41
C ALA A 42 -14.53 3.01 -5.61
N GLU A 43 -13.42 3.33 -4.95
CA GLU A 43 -12.52 2.36 -4.34
C GLU A 43 -12.00 2.81 -2.97
N ASN A 44 -11.69 1.84 -2.11
CA ASN A 44 -11.05 2.10 -0.82
C ASN A 44 -9.53 2.04 -0.96
N TYR A 45 -8.86 3.10 -0.57
CA TYR A 45 -7.40 3.19 -0.52
C TYR A 45 -6.89 3.11 0.91
N GLY A 46 -5.71 2.50 1.08
CA GLY A 46 -5.04 2.45 2.38
C GLY A 46 -4.10 3.64 2.61
N LEU A 47 -3.82 4.43 1.56
CA LEU A 47 -3.02 5.65 1.58
C LEU A 47 -3.28 6.44 0.31
N VAL A 48 -3.31 7.76 0.43
CA VAL A 48 -3.28 8.71 -0.70
C VAL A 48 -1.94 9.45 -0.69
N ILE A 49 -1.26 9.50 -1.83
CA ILE A 49 -0.11 10.37 -2.07
C ILE A 49 -0.61 11.48 -3.00
N LEU A 50 -0.52 12.73 -2.58
CA LEU A 50 -1.22 13.84 -3.20
C LEU A 50 -0.32 15.03 -3.47
N ASP A 51 -0.14 15.41 -4.74
CA ASP A 51 0.36 16.75 -5.05
C ASP A 51 -0.76 17.79 -4.85
N LEU A 52 -0.40 18.93 -4.30
CA LEU A 52 -1.33 20.06 -4.16
C LEU A 52 -1.43 20.91 -5.44
N GLY A 53 -0.43 20.84 -6.32
CA GLY A 53 -0.29 21.65 -7.54
C GLY A 53 -1.07 21.13 -8.74
N LEU A 54 -2.06 20.28 -8.56
CA LEU A 54 -2.79 19.61 -9.64
C LEU A 54 -3.57 20.57 -10.55
N PRO A 55 -3.68 20.23 -11.83
CA PRO A 55 -4.60 20.91 -12.74
C PRO A 55 -6.05 20.61 -12.40
N GLY A 56 -6.95 21.51 -12.80
CA GLY A 56 -8.39 21.36 -12.56
C GLY A 56 -8.77 21.54 -11.11
N ARG A 57 -9.17 20.48 -10.43
CA ARG A 57 -9.45 20.49 -8.98
C ARG A 57 -8.15 20.42 -8.20
N SER A 58 -7.87 21.42 -7.37
CA SER A 58 -6.62 21.46 -6.59
C SER A 58 -6.54 20.34 -5.57
N GLY A 59 -5.31 19.87 -5.28
CA GLY A 59 -5.10 18.86 -4.23
C GLY A 59 -5.58 19.31 -2.85
N THR A 60 -5.53 20.61 -2.55
CA THR A 60 -6.07 21.16 -1.29
C THR A 60 -7.60 21.02 -1.19
N GLU A 61 -8.32 21.26 -2.29
CA GLU A 61 -9.77 21.06 -2.33
C GLU A 61 -10.16 19.59 -2.23
N LEU A 62 -9.39 18.72 -2.90
CA LEU A 62 -9.56 17.27 -2.81
C LEU A 62 -9.39 16.79 -1.36
N LEU A 63 -8.31 17.22 -0.69
CA LEU A 63 -8.04 16.86 0.70
C LEU A 63 -9.16 17.31 1.65
N ARG A 64 -9.64 18.55 1.52
CA ARG A 64 -10.75 19.04 2.33
C ARG A 64 -12.02 18.23 2.12
N SER A 65 -12.40 17.97 0.87
CA SER A 65 -13.58 17.16 0.56
C SER A 65 -13.49 15.78 1.21
N LEU A 66 -12.32 15.13 1.14
CA LEU A 66 -12.08 13.83 1.76
C LEU A 66 -12.38 13.88 3.27
N ARG A 67 -11.89 14.91 3.96
CA ARG A 67 -12.10 15.06 5.41
C ARG A 67 -13.52 15.48 5.76
N GLU A 68 -14.17 16.32 4.96
CA GLU A 68 -15.58 16.70 5.13
C GLU A 68 -16.53 15.51 4.97
N GLU A 69 -16.18 14.54 4.14
CA GLU A 69 -16.89 13.26 3.97
C GLU A 69 -16.64 12.26 5.12
N GLY A 70 -15.76 12.60 6.07
CA GLY A 70 -15.42 11.76 7.21
C GLY A 70 -14.45 10.61 6.84
N ASP A 71 -13.77 10.71 5.72
CA ASP A 71 -12.76 9.72 5.32
C ASP A 71 -11.42 10.01 6.01
N ASP A 72 -11.00 9.09 6.89
CA ASP A 72 -9.74 9.13 7.65
C ASP A 72 -8.58 8.44 6.92
N THR A 73 -8.72 8.15 5.62
CA THR A 73 -7.61 7.58 4.82
C THR A 73 -6.36 8.46 4.96
N PRO A 74 -5.21 7.89 5.33
CA PRO A 74 -3.98 8.66 5.49
C PRO A 74 -3.60 9.37 4.19
N VAL A 75 -3.17 10.62 4.28
CA VAL A 75 -2.73 11.43 3.14
C VAL A 75 -1.30 11.94 3.35
N LEU A 76 -0.39 11.52 2.46
CA LEU A 76 0.93 12.11 2.30
C LEU A 76 0.89 13.17 1.21
N VAL A 77 1.10 14.43 1.59
CA VAL A 77 1.16 15.53 0.63
C VAL A 77 2.57 15.68 0.06
N LEU A 78 2.67 15.72 -1.27
CA LEU A 78 3.87 16.10 -2.00
C LEU A 78 3.68 17.50 -2.58
N THR A 79 4.68 18.39 -2.50
CA THR A 79 4.49 19.76 -2.99
C THR A 79 5.79 20.47 -3.28
N ALA A 80 5.78 21.34 -4.29
CA ALA A 80 6.86 22.28 -4.57
C ALA A 80 6.93 23.45 -3.54
N ARG A 81 5.89 23.62 -2.70
CA ARG A 81 5.82 24.71 -1.72
C ARG A 81 6.52 24.30 -0.43
N GLY A 82 7.80 24.68 -0.29
CA GLY A 82 8.66 24.26 0.83
C GLY A 82 8.64 25.19 2.06
N THR A 83 7.82 26.25 2.09
CA THR A 83 7.81 27.15 3.24
C THR A 83 7.15 26.51 4.47
N VAL A 84 7.56 26.93 5.67
CA VAL A 84 6.91 26.46 6.92
C VAL A 84 5.41 26.77 6.91
N ALA A 85 5.01 27.95 6.38
CA ALA A 85 3.62 28.35 6.29
C ALA A 85 2.80 27.44 5.36
N ASP A 86 3.39 26.93 4.28
CA ASP A 86 2.72 25.99 3.37
C ASP A 86 2.51 24.63 4.03
N ARG A 87 3.51 24.15 4.78
CA ARG A 87 3.40 22.90 5.54
C ARG A 87 2.32 22.98 6.63
N VAL A 88 2.28 24.07 7.38
CA VAL A 88 1.23 24.30 8.39
C VAL A 88 -0.15 24.28 7.74
N ARG A 89 -0.35 25.01 6.63
CA ARG A 89 -1.63 25.03 5.92
C ARG A 89 -2.05 23.65 5.40
N GLY A 90 -1.09 22.84 4.92
CA GLY A 90 -1.37 21.48 4.47
C GLY A 90 -1.81 20.55 5.61
N LEU A 91 -1.12 20.64 6.76
CA LEU A 91 -1.47 19.88 7.96
C LEU A 91 -2.84 20.34 8.53
N ASP A 92 -3.08 21.64 8.60
CA ASP A 92 -4.37 22.19 9.05
C ASP A 92 -5.53 21.83 8.10
N ALA A 93 -5.24 21.56 6.82
CA ALA A 93 -6.22 21.05 5.87
C ALA A 93 -6.53 19.54 6.04
N GLY A 94 -5.84 18.86 6.96
CA GLY A 94 -6.09 17.45 7.28
C GLY A 94 -5.10 16.45 6.66
N ALA A 95 -3.93 16.90 6.17
CA ALA A 95 -2.87 15.99 5.77
C ALA A 95 -2.21 15.33 6.99
N ASP A 96 -1.83 14.06 6.87
CA ASP A 96 -1.18 13.30 7.94
C ASP A 96 0.34 13.43 7.94
N ASP A 97 0.93 13.72 6.78
CA ASP A 97 2.35 14.06 6.63
C ASP A 97 2.57 14.90 5.37
N TYR A 98 3.73 15.53 5.28
CA TYR A 98 4.04 16.50 4.25
C TYR A 98 5.51 16.36 3.81
N LEU A 99 5.75 16.28 2.49
CA LEU A 99 7.08 16.18 1.92
C LEU A 99 7.28 17.19 0.78
N ALA A 100 8.33 18.01 0.92
CA ALA A 100 8.67 19.02 -0.09
C ALA A 100 9.44 18.39 -1.26
N LYS A 101 9.13 18.79 -2.50
CA LYS A 101 9.91 18.53 -3.70
C LYS A 101 11.15 19.46 -3.73
N PRO A 102 12.36 18.99 -4.11
CA PRO A 102 12.67 17.61 -4.49
C PRO A 102 12.85 16.68 -3.29
N PHE A 103 12.54 15.41 -3.47
CA PHE A 103 12.63 14.36 -2.44
C PHE A 103 13.32 13.11 -2.98
N GLU A 104 13.81 12.28 -2.06
CA GLU A 104 14.30 10.93 -2.38
C GLU A 104 13.14 9.91 -2.32
N LEU A 105 13.08 8.98 -3.29
CA LEU A 105 12.05 7.94 -3.34
C LEU A 105 12.05 7.06 -2.07
N SER A 106 13.22 6.82 -1.50
CA SER A 106 13.39 6.10 -0.23
C SER A 106 12.70 6.80 0.95
N GLU A 107 12.68 8.14 0.96
CA GLU A 107 11.99 8.93 1.98
C GLU A 107 10.48 8.82 1.84
N VAL A 108 9.95 8.93 0.60
CA VAL A 108 8.52 8.73 0.34
C VAL A 108 8.07 7.36 0.86
N LEU A 109 8.80 6.28 0.50
CA LEU A 109 8.48 4.93 0.95
C LEU A 109 8.54 4.78 2.48
N ALA A 110 9.49 5.45 3.15
CA ALA A 110 9.58 5.42 4.61
C ALA A 110 8.38 6.13 5.26
N ARG A 111 7.94 7.28 4.73
CA ARG A 111 6.77 8.02 5.20
C ARG A 111 5.47 7.25 4.94
N CYS A 112 5.33 6.63 3.77
CA CYS A 112 4.19 5.74 3.48
C CYS A 112 4.07 4.63 4.53
N ARG A 113 5.17 3.93 4.85
CA ARG A 113 5.17 2.91 5.91
C ARG A 113 4.77 3.48 7.28
N ALA A 114 5.26 4.67 7.63
CA ALA A 114 4.94 5.32 8.90
C ALA A 114 3.45 5.71 9.01
N LEU A 115 2.87 6.23 7.94
CA LEU A 115 1.45 6.61 7.88
C LEU A 115 0.54 5.39 7.98
N VAL A 116 0.80 4.38 7.18
CA VAL A 116 0.05 3.11 7.22
C VAL A 116 0.10 2.47 8.62
N ARG A 117 1.25 2.51 9.28
CA ARG A 117 1.38 2.03 10.67
C ARG A 117 0.51 2.81 11.65
N ARG A 118 0.41 4.14 11.50
CA ARG A 118 -0.41 4.98 12.38
C ARG A 118 -1.91 4.76 12.20
N SER A 119 -2.38 4.59 10.95
CA SER A 119 -3.80 4.42 10.63
C SER A 119 -4.37 3.09 11.13
N HIS A 120 -3.56 2.05 11.24
CA HIS A 120 -4.00 0.74 11.77
C HIS A 120 -3.93 0.64 13.31
N GLY A 121 -3.66 1.75 14.03
CA GLY A 121 -3.48 1.78 15.47
C GLY A 121 -2.17 1.12 15.91
N ARG A 122 -1.81 1.29 17.19
CA ARG A 122 -0.58 0.73 17.80
C ARG A 122 -0.65 -0.78 18.07
N ILE A 123 -1.36 -1.56 17.30
CA ILE A 123 -1.32 -3.00 17.43
C ILE A 123 -0.06 -3.46 16.71
N GLN A 124 0.97 -3.78 17.48
CA GLN A 124 2.07 -4.64 17.00
C GLN A 124 1.42 -6.00 16.69
N GLU A 125 0.91 -6.15 15.48
CA GLU A 125 0.47 -7.46 15.03
C GLU A 125 1.68 -8.24 14.53
N THR A 126 2.51 -8.67 15.48
CA THR A 126 3.42 -9.78 15.21
C THR A 126 2.59 -11.04 15.21
N ILE A 127 2.38 -11.60 14.05
CA ILE A 127 1.65 -12.85 13.88
C ILE A 127 2.67 -13.97 13.93
N VAL A 128 2.54 -14.84 14.90
CA VAL A 128 3.42 -16.01 15.08
C VAL A 128 2.72 -17.24 14.53
N TRP A 129 3.39 -17.95 13.64
CA TRP A 129 2.95 -19.24 13.12
C TRP A 129 4.13 -20.23 13.15
N ARG A 130 4.17 -21.11 14.16
CA ARG A 130 5.27 -22.05 14.46
C ARG A 130 6.62 -21.29 14.60
N ASP A 131 7.56 -21.54 13.68
CA ASP A 131 8.89 -20.92 13.60
C ASP A 131 8.94 -19.62 12.79
N ILE A 132 7.77 -19.12 12.36
CA ILE A 132 7.65 -17.92 11.53
C ILE A 132 7.01 -16.80 12.34
N GLU A 133 7.67 -15.65 12.36
CA GLU A 133 7.12 -14.41 12.92
C GLU A 133 6.96 -13.39 11.81
N VAL A 134 5.77 -12.79 11.70
CA VAL A 134 5.45 -11.77 10.69
C VAL A 134 5.04 -10.50 11.41
N ASP A 135 5.90 -9.48 11.38
CA ASP A 135 5.54 -8.13 11.75
C ASP A 135 4.95 -7.43 10.52
N VAL A 136 3.61 -7.37 10.50
CA VAL A 136 2.87 -6.77 9.37
C VAL A 136 3.16 -5.28 9.26
N THR A 137 3.39 -4.62 10.38
CA THR A 137 3.62 -3.18 10.47
C THR A 137 5.03 -2.80 10.00
N ALA A 138 6.04 -3.51 10.49
CA ALA A 138 7.43 -3.29 10.07
C ALA A 138 7.73 -3.89 8.68
N ARG A 139 6.86 -4.73 8.14
CA ARG A 139 7.06 -5.53 6.91
C ARG A 139 8.29 -6.43 7.01
N VAL A 140 8.45 -7.05 8.17
CA VAL A 140 9.54 -8.00 8.45
C VAL A 140 8.95 -9.38 8.66
N VAL A 141 9.60 -10.38 8.09
CA VAL A 141 9.32 -11.79 8.39
C VAL A 141 10.61 -12.48 8.79
N THR A 142 10.55 -13.25 9.86
CA THR A 142 11.65 -14.11 10.30
C THR A 142 11.20 -15.57 10.30
N ARG A 143 12.15 -16.47 10.13
CA ARG A 143 11.97 -17.91 10.31
C ARG A 143 13.10 -18.45 11.17
N ASN A 144 12.79 -19.10 12.29
CA ASN A 144 13.77 -19.48 13.31
C ASN A 144 14.61 -18.27 13.79
N ALA A 145 13.98 -17.10 13.97
CA ALA A 145 14.60 -15.82 14.30
C ALA A 145 15.55 -15.24 13.22
N GLU A 146 15.70 -15.88 12.06
CA GLU A 146 16.51 -15.39 10.94
C GLU A 146 15.64 -14.60 9.95
N PRO A 147 16.06 -13.40 9.52
CA PRO A 147 15.32 -12.60 8.55
C PRO A 147 15.18 -13.29 7.19
N VAL A 148 13.98 -13.30 6.64
CA VAL A 148 13.70 -13.83 5.30
C VAL A 148 13.38 -12.69 4.34
N ALA A 149 14.20 -12.53 3.30
CA ALA A 149 13.98 -11.50 2.28
C ALA A 149 12.82 -11.90 1.35
N LEU A 150 11.77 -11.07 1.31
CA LEU A 150 10.64 -11.19 0.40
C LEU A 150 10.61 -10.05 -0.61
N THR A 151 10.20 -10.36 -1.84
CA THR A 151 9.84 -9.33 -2.81
C THR A 151 8.54 -8.63 -2.37
N GLY A 152 8.27 -7.44 -2.92
CA GLY A 152 7.05 -6.71 -2.59
C GLY A 152 5.77 -7.49 -2.86
N LYS A 153 5.72 -8.26 -3.97
CA LYS A 153 4.56 -9.10 -4.33
C LYS A 153 4.40 -10.30 -3.38
N GLU A 154 5.49 -10.96 -3.01
CA GLU A 154 5.48 -12.03 -2.00
C GLU A 154 5.00 -11.50 -0.65
N TRP A 155 5.48 -10.31 -0.25
CA TRP A 155 5.05 -9.66 0.97
C TRP A 155 3.54 -9.37 0.96
N ALA A 156 3.01 -8.79 -0.12
CA ALA A 156 1.59 -8.44 -0.22
C ALA A 156 0.68 -9.67 -0.08
N ILE A 157 1.06 -10.82 -0.69
CA ILE A 157 0.34 -12.09 -0.54
C ILE A 157 0.44 -12.60 0.90
N LEU A 158 1.65 -12.63 1.48
CA LEU A 158 1.86 -13.10 2.84
C LEU A 158 1.03 -12.28 3.83
N ALA A 159 1.12 -10.96 3.78
CA ALA A 159 0.39 -10.05 4.66
C ALA A 159 -1.14 -10.29 4.57
N GLN A 160 -1.69 -10.44 3.35
CA GLN A 160 -3.11 -10.73 3.17
C GLN A 160 -3.51 -12.07 3.82
N LEU A 161 -2.68 -13.10 3.68
CA LEU A 161 -3.00 -14.43 4.22
C LEU A 161 -2.85 -14.49 5.73
N VAL A 162 -1.83 -13.84 6.32
CA VAL A 162 -1.61 -13.86 7.77
C VAL A 162 -2.62 -13.01 8.54
N THR A 163 -3.08 -11.90 7.96
CA THR A 163 -4.11 -11.07 8.58
C THR A 163 -5.51 -11.69 8.51
N HIS A 164 -5.69 -12.73 7.67
CA HIS A 164 -6.95 -13.45 7.51
C HIS A 164 -6.79 -14.94 7.79
N GLN A 165 -6.03 -15.30 8.84
CA GLN A 165 -5.79 -16.69 9.21
C GLN A 165 -7.10 -17.47 9.39
N GLY A 166 -7.11 -18.69 8.86
CA GLY A 166 -8.28 -19.59 8.87
C GLY A 166 -9.35 -19.25 7.83
N VAL A 167 -9.24 -18.13 7.11
CA VAL A 167 -10.20 -17.72 6.08
C VAL A 167 -9.56 -17.83 4.69
N PRO A 168 -10.03 -18.77 3.82
CA PRO A 168 -9.51 -18.88 2.47
C PRO A 168 -9.65 -17.58 1.67
N GLN A 169 -8.56 -17.12 1.09
CA GLN A 169 -8.52 -15.92 0.26
C GLN A 169 -8.60 -16.31 -1.21
N PRO A 170 -9.65 -15.84 -1.94
CA PRO A 170 -9.78 -16.09 -3.38
C PRO A 170 -8.58 -15.54 -4.16
N LYS A 171 -8.19 -16.25 -5.24
CA LYS A 171 -7.09 -15.80 -6.10
C LYS A 171 -7.31 -14.38 -6.62
N MET A 172 -8.53 -14.07 -7.04
CA MET A 172 -8.90 -12.73 -7.52
C MET A 172 -8.63 -11.64 -6.49
N ARG A 173 -8.99 -11.86 -5.20
CA ARG A 173 -8.68 -10.92 -4.13
C ARG A 173 -7.18 -10.73 -3.91
N LEU A 174 -6.37 -11.77 -4.08
CA LEU A 174 -4.92 -11.68 -4.01
C LEU A 174 -4.36 -10.92 -5.21
N GLN A 175 -4.94 -11.09 -6.39
CA GLN A 175 -4.58 -10.35 -7.61
C GLN A 175 -4.88 -8.85 -7.46
N ASP A 176 -6.07 -8.47 -6.99
CA ASP A 176 -6.46 -7.06 -6.76
C ASP A 176 -5.51 -6.34 -5.80
N ARG A 177 -4.88 -7.09 -4.89
CA ARG A 177 -3.88 -6.55 -3.96
C ARG A 177 -2.50 -6.35 -4.58
N LEU A 178 -2.21 -7.01 -5.70
CA LEU A 178 -0.90 -6.96 -6.37
C LEU A 178 -0.87 -6.02 -7.57
N TYR A 179 -2.02 -5.79 -8.19
CA TYR A 179 -2.11 -5.06 -9.45
C TYR A 179 -3.10 -3.91 -9.33
N GLY A 180 -2.76 -2.73 -9.90
CA GLY A 180 -3.68 -1.64 -10.13
C GLY A 180 -4.61 -1.91 -11.32
N TRP A 181 -5.49 -0.98 -11.64
CA TRP A 181 -6.50 -1.13 -12.70
C TRP A 181 -5.93 -1.36 -14.12
N ASN A 182 -4.68 -0.98 -14.37
CA ASN A 182 -4.05 -1.00 -15.70
C ASN A 182 -3.08 -2.16 -15.95
N ASP A 183 -2.80 -2.98 -14.95
CA ASP A 183 -1.86 -4.10 -15.13
C ASP A 183 -2.59 -5.30 -15.74
N GLY A 184 -2.23 -5.65 -16.99
CA GLY A 184 -2.66 -6.89 -17.64
C GLY A 184 -2.28 -8.11 -16.79
N VAL A 185 -3.27 -8.79 -16.24
CA VAL A 185 -3.06 -9.92 -15.33
C VAL A 185 -2.71 -11.18 -16.11
N GLU A 186 -1.46 -11.63 -16.04
CA GLU A 186 -1.12 -13.01 -16.43
C GLU A 186 -1.69 -13.99 -15.40
N SER A 187 -2.47 -14.97 -15.84
CA SER A 187 -3.30 -15.85 -15.00
C SER A 187 -2.57 -16.74 -13.98
N ASN A 188 -1.23 -16.87 -14.07
CA ASN A 188 -0.41 -17.76 -13.22
C ASN A 188 0.50 -17.04 -12.23
N THR A 189 0.34 -15.73 -12.05
CA THR A 189 1.29 -14.94 -11.25
C THR A 189 1.17 -15.23 -9.75
N ILE A 190 -0.02 -15.48 -9.23
CA ILE A 190 -0.22 -15.80 -7.80
C ILE A 190 0.43 -17.13 -7.44
N GLU A 191 0.28 -18.15 -8.28
CA GLU A 191 0.87 -19.48 -8.08
C GLU A 191 2.39 -19.42 -7.98
N VAL A 192 3.04 -18.60 -8.79
CA VAL A 192 4.50 -18.41 -8.77
C VAL A 192 4.94 -17.81 -7.44
N HIS A 193 4.27 -16.75 -6.98
CA HIS A 193 4.60 -16.12 -5.71
C HIS A 193 4.28 -17.00 -4.49
N VAL A 194 3.17 -17.73 -4.51
CA VAL A 194 2.84 -18.72 -3.47
C VAL A 194 3.88 -19.86 -3.45
N SER A 195 4.32 -20.33 -4.61
CA SER A 195 5.38 -21.34 -4.71
C SER A 195 6.70 -20.83 -4.11
N SER A 196 7.06 -19.57 -4.40
CA SER A 196 8.26 -18.93 -3.84
C SER A 196 8.15 -18.75 -2.32
N LEU A 197 7.02 -18.28 -1.81
CA LEU A 197 6.76 -18.17 -0.36
C LEU A 197 6.90 -19.52 0.34
N ARG A 198 6.35 -20.60 -0.22
CA ARG A 198 6.48 -21.95 0.33
C ARG A 198 7.94 -22.42 0.38
N LYS A 199 8.75 -22.08 -0.62
CA LYS A 199 10.18 -22.38 -0.62
C LYS A 199 10.94 -21.64 0.49
N LYS A 200 10.61 -20.37 0.73
CA LYS A 200 11.28 -19.51 1.71
C LYS A 200 10.82 -19.77 3.14
N LEU A 201 9.51 -19.92 3.33
CA LEU A 201 8.90 -19.96 4.67
C LEU A 201 8.41 -21.36 5.08
N GLY A 202 8.44 -22.34 4.17
CA GLY A 202 7.99 -23.71 4.44
C GLY A 202 6.73 -24.07 3.65
N ALA A 203 6.69 -25.31 3.15
CA ALA A 203 5.62 -25.79 2.28
C ALA A 203 4.25 -25.81 2.97
N ASP A 204 4.23 -26.00 4.29
CA ASP A 204 3.02 -26.17 5.09
C ASP A 204 2.37 -24.83 5.50
N LEU A 205 3.07 -23.70 5.35
CA LEU A 205 2.55 -22.39 5.76
C LEU A 205 1.28 -22.04 5.00
N ILE A 206 1.28 -22.22 3.68
CA ILE A 206 0.17 -21.82 2.83
C ILE A 206 -0.50 -23.07 2.25
N ARG A 207 -1.73 -23.34 2.67
CA ARG A 207 -2.55 -24.42 2.13
C ARG A 207 -3.36 -23.96 0.93
N THR A 208 -3.44 -24.79 -0.10
CA THR A 208 -4.33 -24.57 -1.25
C THR A 208 -5.73 -25.11 -0.96
N VAL A 209 -6.74 -24.28 -1.10
CA VAL A 209 -8.16 -24.67 -1.05
C VAL A 209 -8.65 -24.77 -2.49
N ARG A 210 -8.82 -26.03 -2.99
CA ARG A 210 -9.19 -26.28 -4.40
C ARG A 210 -10.47 -25.53 -4.76
N GLY A 211 -10.46 -24.88 -5.91
CA GLY A 211 -11.60 -24.10 -6.40
C GLY A 211 -11.85 -22.76 -5.70
N VAL A 212 -11.11 -22.44 -4.63
CA VAL A 212 -11.29 -21.18 -3.86
C VAL A 212 -10.03 -20.32 -3.93
N GLY A 213 -8.91 -20.79 -3.40
CA GLY A 213 -7.69 -19.98 -3.29
C GLY A 213 -6.70 -20.54 -2.28
N TYR A 214 -6.17 -19.67 -1.42
CA TYR A 214 -5.11 -19.99 -0.46
C TYR A 214 -5.48 -19.56 0.95
N VAL A 215 -4.93 -20.27 1.95
CA VAL A 215 -5.15 -19.98 3.36
C VAL A 215 -3.88 -20.27 4.18
N ILE A 216 -3.64 -19.47 5.20
CA ILE A 216 -2.77 -19.82 6.33
C ILE A 216 -3.71 -20.20 7.47
N GLU A 217 -3.58 -21.41 7.98
CA GLU A 217 -4.39 -21.88 9.10
C GLU A 217 -4.00 -21.15 10.40
N LYS A 218 -4.91 -21.07 11.34
CA LYS A 218 -4.57 -20.61 12.71
C LYS A 218 -3.63 -21.62 13.35
N PRO A 219 -2.67 -21.15 14.17
CA PRO A 219 -1.78 -22.04 14.90
C PRO A 219 -2.50 -22.97 15.84
#